data_d29301072e154ffd8f01fbac531c4908
#
_entry.id   d29301072e154ffd8f01fbac531c4908
#
_cell.length_a   1.000
_cell.length_b   1.000
_cell.length_c   1.000
_cell.angle_alpha   90.00
_cell.angle_beta   90.00
_cell.angle_gamma   90.00
#
_symmetry.space_group_name_H-M   'P 1'
#
loop_
_entity.id
_entity.type
_entity.pdbx_description
1 polymer ?
#
loop_
_entity_poly.entity_id
_entity_poly.type
_entity_poly.pdbx_seq_one_letter_code
_entity_poly.pdbx_strand_id
1 'polypeptide(L)'
;TFGHASNKKPYHAKNHVEKGDTLIYALGGLGEVGKNMYCYEHENEICIVDCGVLFPGDDLLGVDYVIPDYHHLIRMNKKRKFLVITHGHEDHIGGIPFLLKQVQIDAIYAPRFAKALILKKLSEHKGLEKTKIIEIDENSSITTKYFKVGFFNTIHSIPDSLGVHITCPNGS
;
A
#
# COMPACT_ATOMS: atom_id res chain seq x y z
N THR A 1 19.45 -23.53 40.02
CA THR A 1 20.23 -22.75 39.01
C THR A 1 19.27 -21.89 38.26
N PHE A 2 19.20 -20.59 38.60
CA PHE A 2 18.30 -19.61 38.01
C PHE A 2 18.94 -19.07 36.75
N GLY A 3 18.25 -19.20 35.60
CA GLY A 3 18.68 -18.62 34.31
C GLY A 3 18.53 -17.09 34.30
N HIS A 4 19.60 -16.43 33.99
CA HIS A 4 19.62 -14.97 33.79
C HIS A 4 18.78 -14.61 32.55
N ALA A 5 17.68 -13.90 32.75
CA ALA A 5 16.97 -13.22 31.68
C ALA A 5 17.83 -12.03 31.20
N SER A 6 18.31 -12.07 29.97
CA SER A 6 19.03 -10.96 29.37
C SER A 6 18.06 -9.80 29.09
N ASN A 7 18.17 -8.74 29.85
CA ASN A 7 17.52 -7.46 29.61
C ASN A 7 18.10 -6.83 28.33
N LYS A 8 17.61 -7.22 27.16
CA LYS A 8 17.84 -6.46 25.93
C LYS A 8 16.98 -5.20 26.00
N LYS A 9 17.62 -4.05 26.20
CA LYS A 9 16.98 -2.75 26.04
C LYS A 9 16.31 -2.68 24.67
N PRO A 10 15.06 -2.16 24.56
CA PRO A 10 14.44 -1.98 23.26
C PRO A 10 15.34 -1.08 22.39
N TYR A 11 15.57 -1.52 21.16
CA TYR A 11 16.36 -0.79 20.17
C TYR A 11 15.58 0.47 19.79
N HIS A 12 15.88 1.59 20.46
CA HIS A 12 15.42 2.90 20.00
C HIS A 12 16.29 3.30 18.82
N ALA A 13 15.92 2.88 17.62
CA ALA A 13 16.41 3.50 16.41
C ALA A 13 16.00 4.99 16.48
N LYS A 14 16.94 5.87 16.70
CA LYS A 14 16.77 7.29 16.44
C LYS A 14 16.70 7.43 14.92
N ASN A 15 15.51 7.33 14.37
CA ASN A 15 15.26 7.63 12.96
C ASN A 15 15.35 9.14 12.78
N HIS A 16 16.56 9.67 12.67
CA HIS A 16 16.79 10.97 12.08
C HIS A 16 16.58 10.80 10.58
N VAL A 17 15.37 11.14 10.12
CA VAL A 17 15.09 11.28 8.70
C VAL A 17 15.68 12.62 8.28
N GLU A 18 16.70 12.58 7.44
CA GLU A 18 17.30 13.77 6.88
C GLU A 18 16.50 14.23 5.65
N LYS A 19 16.64 15.53 5.34
CA LYS A 19 16.06 16.06 4.11
C LYS A 19 16.72 15.36 2.92
N GLY A 20 15.88 14.81 2.03
CA GLY A 20 16.34 14.06 0.87
C GLY A 20 16.39 12.54 1.07
N ASP A 21 16.07 12.03 2.26
CA ASP A 21 15.91 10.60 2.49
C ASP A 21 14.59 10.08 1.92
N THR A 22 14.62 8.82 1.49
CA THR A 22 13.41 8.08 1.17
C THR A 22 13.08 7.14 2.32
N LEU A 23 11.89 7.32 2.90
CA LEU A 23 11.34 6.41 3.91
C LEU A 23 10.64 5.26 3.23
N ILE A 24 10.93 4.04 3.69
CA ILE A 24 10.22 2.83 3.28
C ILE A 24 9.60 2.22 4.54
N TYR A 25 8.30 2.05 4.54
CA TYR A 25 7.58 1.46 5.67
C TYR A 25 6.37 0.66 5.21
N ALA A 26 5.94 -0.30 6.04
CA ALA A 26 4.73 -1.06 5.82
C ALA A 26 3.67 -0.63 6.84
N LEU A 27 2.43 -0.45 6.38
CA LEU A 27 1.26 -0.27 7.24
C LEU A 27 0.56 -1.60 7.51
N GLY A 28 0.90 -2.65 6.74
CA GLY A 28 0.47 -4.03 6.94
C GLY A 28 1.29 -4.99 6.08
N GLY A 29 1.13 -6.30 6.30
CA GLY A 29 1.81 -7.34 5.53
C GLY A 29 3.18 -7.79 6.06
N LEU A 30 3.72 -7.15 7.10
CA LEU A 30 4.95 -7.58 7.74
C LEU A 30 4.65 -8.54 8.90
N GLY A 31 5.15 -9.77 8.78
CA GLY A 31 4.97 -10.79 9.81
C GLY A 31 3.53 -11.35 9.91
N GLU A 32 2.69 -11.06 8.94
CA GLU A 32 1.30 -11.53 8.84
C GLU A 32 0.92 -11.81 7.38
N VAL A 33 -0.10 -12.61 7.17
CA VAL A 33 -0.69 -12.86 5.84
C VAL A 33 -1.90 -11.95 5.68
N GLY A 34 -1.85 -11.07 4.68
CA GLY A 34 -2.93 -10.11 4.39
C GLY A 34 -2.59 -8.68 4.79
N LYS A 35 -3.53 -7.77 4.64
CA LYS A 35 -3.38 -6.32 4.85
C LYS A 35 -2.18 -5.70 4.13
N ASN A 36 -1.77 -6.24 2.99
CA ASN A 36 -0.56 -5.79 2.30
C ASN A 36 -0.66 -4.30 1.94
N MET A 37 0.26 -3.51 2.45
CA MET A 37 0.34 -2.08 2.18
C MET A 37 1.74 -1.55 2.50
N TYR A 38 2.46 -1.14 1.45
CA TYR A 38 3.82 -0.63 1.55
C TYR A 38 3.87 0.80 1.06
N CYS A 39 4.59 1.66 1.76
CA CYS A 39 4.72 3.07 1.46
C CYS A 39 6.17 3.47 1.24
N TYR A 40 6.38 4.27 0.21
CA TYR A 40 7.64 4.89 -0.15
C TYR A 40 7.42 6.40 -0.10
N GLU A 41 8.06 7.08 0.82
CA GLU A 41 7.85 8.50 1.08
C GLU A 41 9.14 9.27 0.83
N HIS A 42 9.07 10.23 -0.08
CA HIS A 42 10.18 11.13 -0.37
C HIS A 42 9.67 12.56 -0.52
N GLU A 43 10.22 13.47 0.29
CA GLU A 43 9.82 14.88 0.32
C GLU A 43 8.27 15.04 0.41
N ASN A 44 7.62 15.59 -0.60
CA ASN A 44 6.18 15.83 -0.62
C ASN A 44 5.36 14.79 -1.40
N GLU A 45 5.93 13.62 -1.67
CA GLU A 45 5.25 12.52 -2.37
C GLU A 45 5.27 11.22 -1.57
N ILE A 46 4.19 10.46 -1.64
CA ILE A 46 4.09 9.10 -1.11
C ILE A 46 3.57 8.18 -2.23
N CYS A 47 4.38 7.19 -2.59
CA CYS A 47 3.97 6.07 -3.43
C CYS A 47 3.49 4.94 -2.53
N ILE A 48 2.24 4.52 -2.68
CA ILE A 48 1.65 3.42 -1.91
C ILE A 48 1.52 2.21 -2.83
N VAL A 49 1.98 1.04 -2.41
CA VAL A 49 1.85 -0.22 -3.13
C VAL A 49 0.91 -1.13 -2.37
N ASP A 50 -0.22 -1.45 -2.99
CA ASP A 50 -1.32 -2.22 -2.46
C ASP A 50 -2.02 -1.57 -1.24
N CYS A 51 -3.26 -1.98 -0.99
CA CYS A 51 -4.07 -1.56 0.14
C CYS A 51 -5.07 -2.67 0.45
N GLY A 52 -4.60 -3.69 1.15
CA GLY A 52 -5.35 -4.92 1.40
C GLY A 52 -6.11 -4.93 2.71
N VAL A 53 -6.86 -6.02 2.90
CA VAL A 53 -7.49 -6.39 4.16
C VAL A 53 -6.94 -7.72 4.64
N LEU A 54 -7.08 -7.97 5.92
CA LEU A 54 -6.89 -9.28 6.53
C LEU A 54 -8.27 -9.82 6.91
N PHE A 55 -8.54 -11.07 6.54
CA PHE A 55 -9.69 -11.81 7.06
C PHE A 55 -9.26 -12.49 8.36
N PRO A 56 -9.81 -12.09 9.52
CA PRO A 56 -9.51 -12.76 10.76
C PRO A 56 -10.06 -14.18 10.71
N GLY A 57 -9.34 -15.13 11.34
CA GLY A 57 -9.89 -16.47 11.60
C GLY A 57 -11.04 -16.42 12.62
N ASP A 58 -11.51 -17.59 13.00
CA ASP A 58 -12.63 -17.77 13.96
C ASP A 58 -12.39 -17.14 15.35
N ASP A 59 -11.17 -16.68 15.61
CA ASP A 59 -10.76 -16.12 16.90
C ASP A 59 -11.33 -14.71 17.19
N LEU A 60 -11.79 -14.00 16.15
CA LEU A 60 -12.34 -12.65 16.26
C LEU A 60 -13.83 -12.63 15.87
N LEU A 61 -14.68 -13.10 16.77
CA LEU A 61 -16.13 -13.13 16.56
C LEU A 61 -16.70 -11.73 16.29
N GLY A 62 -17.47 -11.60 15.19
CA GLY A 62 -18.12 -10.34 14.81
C GLY A 62 -17.22 -9.34 14.10
N VAL A 63 -16.00 -9.75 13.69
CA VAL A 63 -15.09 -8.96 12.87
C VAL A 63 -15.00 -9.58 11.47
N ASP A 64 -15.50 -8.88 10.47
CA ASP A 64 -15.50 -9.36 9.08
C ASP A 64 -14.11 -9.26 8.43
N TYR A 65 -13.37 -8.18 8.72
CA TYR A 65 -12.00 -7.97 8.24
C TYR A 65 -11.25 -6.93 9.08
N VAL A 66 -9.92 -6.93 8.95
CA VAL A 66 -9.02 -5.95 9.58
C VAL A 66 -8.31 -5.16 8.49
N ILE A 67 -8.28 -3.84 8.64
CA ILE A 67 -7.59 -2.92 7.72
C ILE A 67 -6.28 -2.40 8.34
N PRO A 68 -5.32 -1.93 7.50
CA PRO A 68 -4.15 -1.21 7.99
C PRO A 68 -4.55 0.08 8.74
N ASP A 69 -3.68 0.55 9.63
CA ASP A 69 -3.83 1.87 10.25
C ASP A 69 -3.32 2.95 9.30
N TYR A 70 -4.23 3.81 8.82
CA TYR A 70 -3.92 4.90 7.89
C TYR A 70 -3.51 6.20 8.58
N HIS A 71 -3.36 6.22 9.89
CA HIS A 71 -3.18 7.46 10.67
C HIS A 71 -1.98 8.31 10.20
N HIS A 72 -0.86 7.67 9.86
CA HIS A 72 0.29 8.38 9.30
C HIS A 72 -0.05 9.09 7.98
N LEU A 73 -0.76 8.42 7.07
CA LEU A 73 -1.16 9.00 5.79
C LEU A 73 -2.17 10.15 5.96
N ILE A 74 -3.06 10.07 6.95
CA ILE A 74 -3.99 11.13 7.30
C ILE A 74 -3.23 12.37 7.77
N ARG A 75 -2.22 12.20 8.62
CA ARG A 75 -1.36 13.32 9.09
C ARG A 75 -0.55 13.95 7.96
N MET A 76 -0.15 13.18 6.96
CA MET A 76 0.60 13.64 5.79
C MET A 76 -0.33 14.22 4.70
N ASN A 77 -1.37 14.95 5.08
CA ASN A 77 -2.42 15.45 4.19
C ASN A 77 -1.92 16.42 3.11
N LYS A 78 -0.80 17.11 3.33
CA LYS A 78 -0.18 18.02 2.36
C LYS A 78 0.69 17.31 1.30
N LYS A 79 1.03 16.03 1.54
CA LYS A 79 1.83 15.26 0.58
C LYS A 79 0.92 14.65 -0.49
N ARG A 80 1.39 14.69 -1.73
CA ARG A 80 0.73 14.02 -2.85
C ARG A 80 0.86 12.51 -2.67
N LYS A 81 -0.21 11.80 -2.96
CA LYS A 81 -0.25 10.34 -2.78
C LYS A 81 -0.82 9.69 -4.02
N PHE A 82 -0.19 8.62 -4.45
CA PHE A 82 -0.71 7.75 -5.48
C PHE A 82 -0.58 6.29 -5.07
N LEU A 83 -1.54 5.48 -5.51
CA LEU A 83 -1.67 4.08 -5.15
C LEU A 83 -1.40 3.22 -6.39
N VAL A 84 -0.51 2.25 -6.25
CA VAL A 84 -0.16 1.27 -7.27
C VAL A 84 -0.61 -0.10 -6.81
N ILE A 85 -1.35 -0.81 -7.65
CA ILE A 85 -1.90 -2.14 -7.34
C ILE A 85 -1.14 -3.20 -8.14
N THR A 86 -0.69 -4.24 -7.45
CA THR A 86 0.01 -5.37 -8.06
C THR A 86 -0.95 -6.36 -8.71
N HIS A 87 -2.05 -6.70 -8.05
CA HIS A 87 -3.09 -7.63 -8.52
C HIS A 87 -4.38 -7.50 -7.69
N GLY A 88 -5.43 -8.20 -8.11
CA GLY A 88 -6.79 -8.01 -7.60
C GLY A 88 -7.23 -8.88 -6.41
N HIS A 89 -6.34 -9.50 -5.66
CA HIS A 89 -6.71 -10.21 -4.43
C HIS A 89 -7.15 -9.24 -3.32
N GLU A 90 -8.08 -9.66 -2.47
CA GLU A 90 -8.64 -8.83 -1.39
C GLU A 90 -7.58 -8.37 -0.38
N ASP A 91 -6.56 -9.17 -0.12
CA ASP A 91 -5.43 -8.82 0.73
C ASP A 91 -4.48 -7.77 0.11
N HIS A 92 -4.77 -7.34 -1.14
CA HIS A 92 -4.08 -6.26 -1.87
C HIS A 92 -4.99 -5.09 -2.27
N ILE A 93 -6.31 -5.29 -2.41
CA ILE A 93 -7.24 -4.22 -2.83
C ILE A 93 -8.39 -3.97 -1.86
N GLY A 94 -8.66 -4.88 -0.92
CA GLY A 94 -9.86 -4.83 -0.09
C GLY A 94 -9.97 -3.60 0.81
N GLY A 95 -8.87 -2.96 1.16
CA GLY A 95 -8.82 -1.75 2.00
C GLY A 95 -9.08 -0.44 1.24
N ILE A 96 -9.10 -0.44 -0.08
CA ILE A 96 -9.18 0.79 -0.90
C ILE A 96 -10.38 1.68 -0.53
N PRO A 97 -11.62 1.17 -0.40
CA PRO A 97 -12.75 2.04 -0.05
C PRO A 97 -12.56 2.73 1.31
N PHE A 98 -11.95 2.06 2.28
CA PHE A 98 -11.69 2.62 3.62
C PHE A 98 -10.59 3.67 3.58
N LEU A 99 -9.53 3.42 2.80
CA LEU A 99 -8.47 4.39 2.57
C LEU A 99 -9.00 5.68 1.95
N LEU A 100 -9.78 5.57 0.88
CA LEU A 100 -10.32 6.72 0.13
C LEU A 100 -11.28 7.58 0.93
N LYS A 101 -11.94 7.03 1.95
CA LYS A 101 -12.79 7.80 2.86
C LYS A 101 -12.01 8.67 3.83
N GLN A 102 -10.74 8.39 4.05
CA GLN A 102 -9.90 9.02 5.07
C GLN A 102 -8.71 9.79 4.49
N VAL A 103 -8.22 9.38 3.33
CA VAL A 103 -6.99 9.88 2.71
C VAL A 103 -7.27 10.26 1.27
N GLN A 104 -6.81 11.45 0.87
CA GLN A 104 -6.87 11.88 -0.52
C GLN A 104 -5.78 11.17 -1.33
N ILE A 105 -6.19 10.43 -2.35
CA ILE A 105 -5.32 9.74 -3.31
C ILE A 105 -5.51 10.39 -4.67
N ASP A 106 -4.43 10.85 -5.30
CA ASP A 106 -4.48 11.58 -6.57
C ASP A 106 -4.87 10.68 -7.74
N ALA A 107 -4.37 9.43 -7.75
CA ALA A 107 -4.72 8.42 -8.73
C ALA A 107 -4.42 7.01 -8.21
N ILE A 108 -5.16 6.04 -8.71
CA ILE A 108 -4.92 4.61 -8.53
C ILE A 108 -4.46 4.04 -9.87
N TYR A 109 -3.36 3.33 -9.87
CA TYR A 109 -2.81 2.62 -11.03
C TYR A 109 -2.99 1.12 -10.81
N ALA A 110 -3.73 0.46 -11.69
CA ALA A 110 -4.08 -0.94 -11.50
C ALA A 110 -4.08 -1.71 -12.82
N PRO A 111 -3.67 -3.00 -12.82
CA PRO A 111 -3.85 -3.88 -13.95
C PRO A 111 -5.34 -4.02 -14.30
N ARG A 112 -5.63 -4.38 -15.54
CA ARG A 112 -6.99 -4.40 -16.10
C ARG A 112 -7.99 -5.17 -15.23
N PHE A 113 -7.66 -6.38 -14.81
CA PHE A 113 -8.53 -7.20 -13.99
C PHE A 113 -8.74 -6.59 -12.59
N ALA A 114 -7.66 -6.15 -11.94
CA ALA A 114 -7.75 -5.48 -10.64
C ALA A 114 -8.57 -4.19 -10.72
N LYS A 115 -8.39 -3.39 -11.79
CA LYS A 115 -9.18 -2.18 -12.03
C LYS A 115 -10.68 -2.49 -12.08
N ALA A 116 -11.10 -3.55 -12.78
CA ALA A 116 -12.50 -3.94 -12.84
C ALA A 116 -13.07 -4.30 -11.47
N LEU A 117 -12.31 -5.04 -10.66
CA LEU A 117 -12.70 -5.39 -9.29
C LEU A 117 -12.78 -4.15 -8.38
N ILE A 118 -11.82 -3.23 -8.49
CA ILE A 118 -11.82 -1.98 -7.72
C ILE A 118 -13.03 -1.12 -8.10
N LEU A 119 -13.32 -0.94 -9.39
CA LEU A 119 -14.48 -0.18 -9.85
C LEU A 119 -15.80 -0.75 -9.30
N LYS A 120 -15.97 -2.08 -9.33
CA LYS A 120 -17.11 -2.74 -8.72
C LYS A 120 -17.20 -2.43 -7.21
N LYS A 121 -16.10 -2.58 -6.52
CA LYS A 121 -16.01 -2.31 -5.07
C LYS A 121 -16.35 -0.85 -4.74
N LEU A 122 -15.85 0.11 -5.50
CA LEU A 122 -16.13 1.54 -5.30
C LEU A 122 -17.59 1.91 -5.62
N SER A 123 -18.23 1.22 -6.55
CA SER A 123 -19.65 1.44 -6.87
C SER A 123 -20.59 1.14 -5.70
N GLU A 124 -20.16 0.31 -4.77
CA GLU A 124 -20.90 -0.04 -3.54
C GLU A 124 -20.72 1.01 -2.43
N HIS A 125 -19.84 2.00 -2.62
CA HIS A 125 -19.53 3.04 -1.66
C HIS A 125 -19.86 4.43 -2.20
N LYS A 126 -20.93 5.04 -1.70
CA LYS A 126 -21.37 6.36 -2.12
C LYS A 126 -20.25 7.42 -1.99
N GLY A 127 -20.06 8.17 -3.05
CA GLY A 127 -19.08 9.27 -3.10
C GLY A 127 -17.69 8.87 -3.61
N LEU A 128 -17.45 7.58 -3.88
CA LEU A 128 -16.16 7.11 -4.38
C LEU A 128 -16.15 6.82 -5.90
N GLU A 129 -17.27 7.01 -6.58
CA GLU A 129 -17.47 6.68 -8.00
C GLU A 129 -16.58 7.51 -8.94
N LYS A 130 -16.13 8.68 -8.49
CA LYS A 130 -15.29 9.61 -9.27
C LYS A 130 -13.79 9.40 -9.07
N THR A 131 -13.40 8.36 -8.35
CA THR A 131 -11.98 8.06 -8.12
C THR A 131 -11.27 7.78 -9.44
N LYS A 132 -10.15 8.45 -9.68
CA LYS A 132 -9.34 8.28 -10.89
C LYS A 132 -8.59 6.96 -10.82
N ILE A 133 -8.92 6.02 -11.71
CA ILE A 133 -8.21 4.75 -11.85
C ILE A 133 -7.63 4.65 -13.25
N ILE A 134 -6.32 4.49 -13.34
CA ILE A 134 -5.55 4.38 -14.58
C ILE A 134 -5.15 2.94 -14.77
N GLU A 135 -5.50 2.36 -15.92
CA GLU A 135 -5.08 1.01 -16.28
C GLU A 135 -3.60 0.97 -16.63
N ILE A 136 -2.92 -0.05 -16.14
CA ILE A 136 -1.50 -0.31 -16.38
C ILE A 136 -1.27 -1.76 -16.81
N ASP A 137 -0.14 -1.99 -17.49
CA ASP A 137 0.41 -3.29 -17.85
C ASP A 137 1.94 -3.32 -17.65
N GLU A 138 2.59 -4.39 -18.05
CA GLU A 138 4.04 -4.56 -17.94
C GLU A 138 4.86 -3.55 -18.75
N ASN A 139 4.24 -2.88 -19.74
CA ASN A 139 4.88 -1.86 -20.57
C ASN A 139 4.65 -0.44 -20.05
N SER A 140 3.83 -0.31 -19.00
CA SER A 140 3.50 0.99 -18.41
C SER A 140 4.64 1.53 -17.57
N SER A 141 4.65 2.83 -17.38
CA SER A 141 5.59 3.52 -16.49
C SER A 141 4.90 4.73 -15.88
N ILE A 142 5.13 4.94 -14.59
CA ILE A 142 4.64 6.12 -13.87
C ILE A 142 5.86 6.96 -13.54
N THR A 143 5.82 8.24 -13.90
CA THR A 143 6.88 9.20 -13.55
C THR A 143 6.26 10.36 -12.79
N THR A 144 6.73 10.58 -11.58
CA THR A 144 6.40 11.75 -10.76
C THR A 144 7.64 12.61 -10.57
N LYS A 145 7.59 13.61 -9.69
CA LYS A 145 8.77 14.43 -9.39
C LYS A 145 9.91 13.60 -8.79
N TYR A 146 9.60 12.63 -7.92
CA TYR A 146 10.62 11.88 -7.17
C TYR A 146 10.64 10.38 -7.47
N PHE A 147 9.55 9.83 -8.02
CA PHE A 147 9.43 8.39 -8.26
C PHE A 147 9.34 8.08 -9.76
N LYS A 148 10.01 7.00 -10.14
CA LYS A 148 9.77 6.31 -11.40
C LYS A 148 9.38 4.88 -11.09
N VAL A 149 8.19 4.48 -11.52
CA VAL A 149 7.63 3.15 -11.25
C VAL A 149 7.50 2.41 -12.56
N GLY A 150 8.13 1.27 -12.65
CA GLY A 150 8.04 0.32 -13.75
C GLY A 150 7.41 -0.99 -13.32
N PHE A 151 7.01 -1.80 -14.28
CA PHE A 151 6.26 -3.03 -14.07
C PHE A 151 6.87 -4.19 -14.84
N PHE A 152 6.64 -5.41 -14.35
CA PHE A 152 6.99 -6.63 -15.03
C PHE A 152 5.98 -7.73 -14.69
N ASN A 153 5.77 -8.66 -15.62
CA ASN A 153 4.86 -9.78 -15.40
C ASN A 153 5.39 -10.72 -14.32
N THR A 154 4.49 -11.18 -13.45
CA THR A 154 4.79 -12.21 -12.46
C THR A 154 3.93 -13.44 -12.72
N ILE A 155 4.47 -14.60 -12.37
CA ILE A 155 3.69 -15.86 -12.38
C ILE A 155 2.86 -15.89 -11.11
N HIS A 156 1.55 -15.72 -11.26
CA HIS A 156 0.59 -15.75 -10.15
C HIS A 156 -0.69 -16.47 -10.56
N SER A 157 -1.44 -16.99 -9.59
CA SER A 157 -2.73 -17.66 -9.80
C SER A 157 -3.86 -16.76 -10.29
N ILE A 158 -3.67 -15.45 -10.26
CA ILE A 158 -4.64 -14.44 -10.71
C ILE A 158 -4.12 -13.77 -12.00
N PRO A 159 -5.02 -13.50 -13.00
CA PRO A 159 -4.63 -12.79 -14.21
C PRO A 159 -4.07 -11.40 -13.96
N ASP A 160 -3.16 -10.96 -14.84
CA ASP A 160 -2.59 -9.60 -14.86
C ASP A 160 -1.83 -9.20 -13.59
N SER A 161 -1.23 -10.17 -12.88
CA SER A 161 -0.39 -9.88 -11.72
C SER A 161 0.92 -9.23 -12.15
N LEU A 162 1.25 -8.07 -11.58
CA LEU A 162 2.44 -7.29 -11.87
C LEU A 162 3.40 -7.23 -10.68
N GLY A 163 4.69 -7.41 -10.96
CA GLY A 163 5.76 -6.96 -10.08
C GLY A 163 6.00 -5.47 -10.28
N VAL A 164 6.44 -4.79 -9.24
CA VAL A 164 6.64 -3.35 -9.22
C VAL A 164 8.11 -3.05 -8.95
N HIS A 165 8.71 -2.21 -9.79
CA HIS A 165 10.05 -1.68 -9.62
C HIS A 165 9.96 -0.17 -9.37
N ILE A 166 10.46 0.29 -8.24
CA ILE A 166 10.39 1.70 -7.84
C ILE A 166 11.79 2.27 -7.79
N THR A 167 12.02 3.33 -8.54
CA THR A 167 13.23 4.13 -8.48
C THR A 167 12.92 5.47 -7.80
N CYS A 168 13.73 5.85 -6.83
CA CYS A 168 13.68 7.12 -6.12
C CYS A 168 15.07 7.78 -6.16
N PRO A 169 15.24 9.04 -5.70
CA PRO A 169 16.53 9.73 -5.74
C PRO A 169 17.66 9.02 -5.00
N ASN A 170 17.34 8.16 -4.03
CA ASN A 170 18.32 7.42 -3.23
C ASN A 170 18.63 6.01 -3.78
N GLY A 171 17.98 5.58 -4.86
CA GLY A 171 18.18 4.26 -5.46
C GLY A 171 16.88 3.58 -5.91
N SER A 172 16.95 2.28 -6.12
CA SER A 172 15.82 1.43 -6.57
C SER A 172 15.83 0.09 -5.83
#